data_3d75874fa5297e8242f77853991791fa
#
_entry.id   3d75874fa5297e8242f77853991791fa
#
_cell.length_a   1.000
_cell.length_b   1.000
_cell.length_c   1.000
_cell.angle_alpha   90.00
_cell.angle_beta   90.00
_cell.angle_gamma   90.00
#
_symmetry.space_group_name_H-M   'P 1'
#
loop_
_entity.id
_entity.type
_entity.pdbx_description
1 polymer ?
#
loop_
_entity_poly.entity_id
_entity_poly.type
_entity_poly.pdbx_seq_one_letter_code
_entity_poly.pdbx_strand_id
1 'polypeptide(L)'
;LFFFLILEIHNAQVTGLDGWDLFIDPGHSQDENMGINGYSEAKEVLQVGLELMNILNSESDIDTVYISRTNDNQSVSLYQRTNYANTVSASWYHSIHSDASSNPSTNRTLLLWGQRNNGEPDPPVGGEEMSSFIIDILTQGMRIETIGSWGDCSFYTWSDYCENSGGPYLYVNRNTNMPSQLSEQGHHSNPAQNQLVMNAEYKRMLAYLFFWSILDYHDIPRPQVGKLAGIISDIESTKKINGATAQVN
;
A
#
# COMPACT_ATOMS: atom_id res chain seq x y z
N LEU A 1 -6.84 23.19 43.95
CA LEU A 1 -6.06 23.23 42.70
C LEU A 1 -5.90 21.78 42.21
N PHE A 2 -6.71 21.35 41.24
CA PHE A 2 -6.54 20.03 40.66
C PHE A 2 -5.54 20.13 39.50
N PHE A 3 -4.41 19.49 39.60
CA PHE A 3 -3.49 19.26 38.49
C PHE A 3 -4.03 18.08 37.66
N PHE A 4 -4.50 18.31 36.47
CA PHE A 4 -4.68 17.26 35.48
C PHE A 4 -3.29 16.98 34.88
N LEU A 5 -2.72 15.83 35.24
CA LEU A 5 -1.58 15.27 34.53
C LEU A 5 -2.13 14.63 33.24
N ILE A 6 -2.00 15.32 32.12
CA ILE A 6 -2.20 14.69 30.80
C ILE A 6 -0.96 13.84 30.57
N LEU A 7 -1.05 12.54 30.82
CA LEU A 7 -0.07 11.58 30.33
C LEU A 7 -0.30 11.47 28.81
N GLU A 8 0.45 12.20 28.02
CA GLU A 8 0.62 11.85 26.62
C GLU A 8 1.42 10.54 26.59
N ILE A 9 0.74 9.44 26.29
CA ILE A 9 1.40 8.18 25.98
C ILE A 9 2.03 8.39 24.59
N HIS A 10 3.24 8.91 24.54
CA HIS A 10 4.09 8.79 23.37
C HIS A 10 4.41 7.30 23.24
N ASN A 11 3.82 6.64 22.25
CA ASN A 11 4.33 5.33 21.86
C ASN A 11 5.82 5.50 21.54
N ALA A 12 6.66 4.70 22.18
CA ALA A 12 8.08 4.73 21.87
C ALA A 12 8.23 4.43 20.36
N GLN A 13 9.04 5.24 19.69
CA GLN A 13 9.37 5.04 18.28
C GLN A 13 9.96 3.64 18.10
N VAL A 14 9.51 2.93 17.06
CA VAL A 14 10.06 1.63 16.71
C VAL A 14 11.46 1.84 16.15
N THR A 15 12.42 1.01 16.56
CA THR A 15 13.83 1.09 16.13
C THR A 15 14.24 -0.15 15.38
N GLY A 16 15.18 0.00 14.44
CA GLY A 16 15.74 -1.06 13.61
C GLY A 16 15.60 -0.81 12.11
N LEU A 17 15.05 0.34 11.69
CA LEU A 17 15.00 0.76 10.30
C LEU A 17 16.08 1.81 9.95
N ASP A 18 16.97 2.16 10.91
CA ASP A 18 18.11 3.03 10.66
C ASP A 18 18.98 2.49 9.52
N GLY A 19 19.37 3.34 8.60
CA GLY A 19 20.12 2.97 7.38
C GLY A 19 19.24 2.43 6.23
N TRP A 20 17.90 2.49 6.32
CA TRP A 20 16.99 2.03 5.29
C TRP A 20 16.09 3.16 4.77
N ASP A 21 15.95 3.24 3.45
CA ASP A 21 15.15 4.25 2.76
C ASP A 21 14.01 3.59 2.00
N LEU A 22 12.80 4.15 2.08
CA LEU A 22 11.66 3.68 1.31
C LEU A 22 11.25 4.70 0.24
N PHE A 23 11.03 4.25 -0.98
CA PHE A 23 10.36 5.02 -2.02
C PHE A 23 8.93 4.54 -2.18
N ILE A 24 7.97 5.38 -1.83
CA ILE A 24 6.53 5.13 -1.99
C ILE A 24 6.10 5.72 -3.33
N ASP A 25 5.44 4.89 -4.15
CA ASP A 25 4.90 5.31 -5.43
C ASP A 25 3.37 5.13 -5.48
N PRO A 26 2.58 6.12 -5.04
CA PRO A 26 1.14 6.10 -5.24
C PRO A 26 0.81 6.13 -6.74
N GLY A 27 0.22 5.06 -7.26
CA GLY A 27 -0.11 4.91 -8.67
C GLY A 27 -1.01 6.03 -9.21
N HIS A 28 -1.03 6.18 -10.53
CA HIS A 28 -1.91 7.12 -11.23
C HIS A 28 -1.79 8.59 -10.77
N SER A 29 -2.72 9.45 -11.22
CA SER A 29 -2.92 10.84 -10.83
C SER A 29 -4.20 11.39 -11.47
N GLN A 30 -4.62 12.60 -11.09
CA GLN A 30 -5.67 13.35 -11.79
C GLN A 30 -7.01 12.60 -11.92
N ASP A 31 -7.45 11.98 -10.82
CA ASP A 31 -8.70 11.20 -10.78
C ASP A 31 -8.73 9.98 -11.73
N GLU A 32 -7.58 9.48 -12.19
CA GLU A 32 -7.53 8.25 -12.97
C GLU A 32 -8.13 7.07 -12.20
N ASN A 33 -8.73 6.14 -12.94
CA ASN A 33 -9.40 4.94 -12.44
C ASN A 33 -10.50 5.27 -11.43
N MET A 34 -11.53 5.95 -11.93
CA MET A 34 -12.66 6.36 -11.11
C MET A 34 -13.43 5.13 -10.61
N GLY A 35 -13.51 4.99 -9.31
CA GLY A 35 -14.28 3.95 -8.65
C GLY A 35 -15.79 4.19 -8.74
N ILE A 36 -16.56 3.14 -8.46
CA ILE A 36 -18.01 3.10 -8.69
C ILE A 36 -18.80 4.14 -7.88
N ASN A 37 -18.28 4.58 -6.73
CA ASN A 37 -18.89 5.61 -5.89
C ASN A 37 -18.33 7.01 -6.16
N GLY A 38 -17.57 7.20 -7.23
CA GLY A 38 -16.99 8.49 -7.60
C GLY A 38 -15.72 8.86 -6.81
N TYR A 39 -15.03 7.88 -6.25
CA TYR A 39 -13.74 8.06 -5.58
C TYR A 39 -12.67 7.26 -6.34
N SER A 40 -11.68 7.96 -6.91
CA SER A 40 -10.70 7.36 -7.81
C SER A 40 -9.63 6.56 -7.07
N GLU A 41 -9.05 5.56 -7.75
CA GLU A 41 -7.84 4.88 -7.33
C GLU A 41 -6.72 5.90 -7.05
N ALA A 42 -6.50 6.84 -7.97
CA ALA A 42 -5.47 7.88 -7.83
C ALA A 42 -5.53 8.62 -6.48
N LYS A 43 -6.73 8.98 -6.00
CA LYS A 43 -6.92 9.62 -4.69
C LYS A 43 -6.74 8.66 -3.53
N GLU A 44 -7.24 7.45 -3.66
CA GLU A 44 -7.14 6.40 -2.65
C GLU A 44 -5.67 6.15 -2.31
N VAL A 45 -4.90 5.74 -3.32
CA VAL A 45 -3.50 5.30 -3.12
C VAL A 45 -2.57 6.46 -2.73
N LEU A 46 -2.86 7.68 -3.17
CA LEU A 46 -2.15 8.88 -2.70
C LEU A 46 -2.32 9.08 -1.19
N GLN A 47 -3.55 8.98 -0.69
CA GLN A 47 -3.81 9.16 0.74
C GLN A 47 -3.19 8.03 1.58
N VAL A 48 -3.24 6.78 1.09
CA VAL A 48 -2.56 5.65 1.76
C VAL A 48 -1.05 5.86 1.80
N GLY A 49 -0.44 6.29 0.68
CA GLY A 49 0.99 6.55 0.60
C GLY A 49 1.44 7.69 1.52
N LEU A 50 0.67 8.78 1.59
CA LEU A 50 0.95 9.91 2.49
C LEU A 50 0.81 9.51 3.97
N GLU A 51 -0.19 8.73 4.33
CA GLU A 51 -0.34 8.20 5.69
C GLU A 51 0.79 7.22 6.05
N LEU A 52 1.22 6.36 5.12
CA LEU A 52 2.37 5.47 5.34
C LEU A 52 3.65 6.27 5.58
N MET A 53 3.90 7.31 4.78
CA MET A 53 5.04 8.22 4.98
C MET A 53 4.97 8.89 6.36
N ASN A 54 3.80 9.38 6.77
CA ASN A 54 3.61 9.99 8.08
C ASN A 54 3.89 9.00 9.23
N ILE A 55 3.36 7.78 9.14
CA ILE A 55 3.57 6.73 10.15
C ILE A 55 5.06 6.38 10.26
N LEU A 56 5.73 6.10 9.15
CA LEU A 56 7.14 5.78 9.12
C LEU A 56 8.00 6.89 9.73
N ASN A 57 7.78 8.15 9.35
CA ASN A 57 8.53 9.29 9.85
C ASN A 57 8.27 9.59 11.34
N SER A 58 7.08 9.26 11.87
CA SER A 58 6.71 9.60 13.26
C SER A 58 6.84 8.43 14.22
N GLU A 59 6.72 7.19 13.74
CA GLU A 59 6.65 5.99 14.60
C GLU A 59 7.85 5.05 14.40
N SER A 60 8.84 5.38 13.54
CA SER A 60 10.05 4.57 13.35
C SER A 60 11.32 5.43 13.21
N ASP A 61 12.47 4.78 13.24
CA ASP A 61 13.80 5.37 13.04
C ASP A 61 14.30 5.21 11.58
N ILE A 62 13.37 5.07 10.60
CA ILE A 62 13.73 5.00 9.18
C ILE A 62 14.48 6.27 8.74
N ASP A 63 15.50 6.13 7.91
CA ASP A 63 16.31 7.29 7.50
C ASP A 63 15.51 8.26 6.65
N THR A 64 14.98 7.80 5.53
CA THR A 64 14.23 8.67 4.63
C THR A 64 13.07 7.93 3.95
N VAL A 65 11.91 8.61 3.90
CA VAL A 65 10.78 8.15 3.10
C VAL A 65 10.56 9.11 1.95
N TYR A 66 10.81 8.64 0.73
CA TYR A 66 10.53 9.37 -0.51
C TYR A 66 9.13 9.04 -1.02
N ILE A 67 8.53 9.95 -1.79
CA ILE A 67 7.23 9.73 -2.41
C ILE A 67 7.19 10.34 -3.81
N SER A 68 6.63 9.63 -4.79
CA SER A 68 6.63 10.07 -6.19
C SER A 68 5.76 11.30 -6.45
N ARG A 69 4.67 11.48 -5.71
CA ARG A 69 3.75 12.62 -5.78
C ARG A 69 3.09 12.90 -4.44
N THR A 70 2.79 14.17 -4.18
CA THR A 70 2.19 14.63 -2.91
C THR A 70 0.79 15.21 -3.07
N ASN A 71 0.31 15.35 -4.29
CA ASN A 71 -1.06 15.78 -4.57
C ASN A 71 -1.59 15.12 -5.85
N ASP A 72 -2.93 15.08 -5.99
CA ASP A 72 -3.55 14.37 -7.11
C ASP A 72 -3.41 15.10 -8.46
N ASN A 73 -3.25 16.43 -8.46
CA ASN A 73 -3.05 17.20 -9.69
C ASN A 73 -1.64 17.04 -10.29
N GLN A 74 -0.72 16.46 -9.55
CA GLN A 74 0.65 16.24 -9.98
C GLN A 74 0.71 15.00 -10.89
N SER A 75 0.81 15.23 -12.20
CA SER A 75 1.04 14.16 -13.16
C SER A 75 2.51 13.73 -13.15
N VAL A 76 2.75 12.45 -12.89
CA VAL A 76 4.10 11.87 -12.83
C VAL A 76 4.13 10.62 -13.70
N SER A 77 4.93 10.66 -14.77
CA SER A 77 5.09 9.52 -15.68
C SER A 77 5.84 8.35 -15.00
N LEU A 78 5.66 7.14 -15.51
CA LEU A 78 6.38 5.96 -15.03
C LEU A 78 7.91 6.17 -15.03
N TYR A 79 8.45 6.81 -16.06
CA TYR A 79 9.86 7.17 -16.12
C TYR A 79 10.29 8.12 -14.99
N GLN A 80 9.50 9.15 -14.72
CA GLN A 80 9.82 10.10 -13.64
C GLN A 80 9.80 9.43 -12.26
N ARG A 81 8.87 8.51 -12.02
CA ARG A 81 8.75 7.74 -10.77
C ARG A 81 10.01 6.90 -10.53
N THR A 82 10.35 6.04 -11.49
CA THR A 82 11.51 5.15 -11.37
C THR A 82 12.85 5.91 -11.39
N ASN A 83 12.97 6.96 -12.23
CA ASN A 83 14.17 7.79 -12.28
C ASN A 83 14.41 8.54 -10.96
N TYR A 84 13.34 9.01 -10.30
CA TYR A 84 13.47 9.66 -8.99
C TYR A 84 13.96 8.67 -7.94
N ALA A 85 13.34 7.50 -7.84
CA ALA A 85 13.76 6.43 -6.93
C ALA A 85 15.23 6.04 -7.13
N ASN A 86 15.65 5.87 -8.38
CA ASN A 86 17.03 5.55 -8.75
C ASN A 86 18.01 6.67 -8.39
N THR A 87 17.62 7.95 -8.60
CA THR A 87 18.46 9.12 -8.31
C THR A 87 18.74 9.27 -6.82
N VAL A 88 17.73 8.99 -5.97
CA VAL A 88 17.91 9.03 -4.51
C VAL A 88 18.51 7.75 -3.94
N SER A 89 18.69 6.72 -4.78
CA SER A 89 19.23 5.42 -4.38
C SER A 89 18.44 4.78 -3.22
N ALA A 90 17.11 4.86 -3.27
CA ALA A 90 16.27 4.27 -2.22
C ALA A 90 16.58 2.77 -2.02
N SER A 91 16.46 2.29 -0.80
CA SER A 91 16.68 0.88 -0.47
C SER A 91 15.57 -0.03 -1.00
N TRP A 92 14.35 0.53 -1.14
CA TRP A 92 13.14 -0.19 -1.55
C TRP A 92 12.18 0.68 -2.35
N TYR A 93 11.50 0.08 -3.33
CA TYR A 93 10.43 0.73 -4.11
C TYR A 93 9.10 0.00 -3.94
N HIS A 94 8.08 0.70 -3.46
CA HIS A 94 6.73 0.16 -3.31
C HIS A 94 5.72 0.97 -4.11
N SER A 95 5.18 0.41 -5.18
CA SER A 95 4.07 0.97 -5.95
C SER A 95 2.73 0.55 -5.33
N ILE A 96 1.88 1.51 -4.99
CA ILE A 96 0.58 1.27 -4.34
C ILE A 96 -0.53 1.53 -5.34
N HIS A 97 -1.38 0.51 -5.55
CA HIS A 97 -2.50 0.49 -6.48
C HIS A 97 -3.76 -0.12 -5.85
N SER A 98 -4.89 0.00 -6.54
CA SER A 98 -6.09 -0.78 -6.33
C SER A 98 -6.66 -1.26 -7.65
N ASP A 99 -7.07 -2.50 -7.72
CA ASP A 99 -7.46 -3.20 -8.96
C ASP A 99 -8.90 -2.87 -9.38
N ALA A 100 -9.27 -3.31 -10.58
CA ALA A 100 -10.62 -3.23 -11.11
C ALA A 100 -11.08 -4.56 -11.72
N SER A 101 -12.38 -4.81 -11.63
CA SER A 101 -13.01 -5.95 -12.28
C SER A 101 -14.34 -5.53 -12.91
N SER A 102 -14.69 -6.15 -14.04
CA SER A 102 -16.04 -6.05 -14.62
C SER A 102 -17.11 -6.69 -13.74
N ASN A 103 -16.72 -7.61 -12.84
CA ASN A 103 -17.61 -8.16 -11.83
C ASN A 103 -17.52 -7.32 -10.53
N PRO A 104 -18.56 -6.55 -10.17
CA PRO A 104 -18.54 -5.68 -9.00
C PRO A 104 -18.47 -6.41 -7.67
N SER A 105 -18.68 -7.72 -7.64
CA SER A 105 -18.51 -8.53 -6.43
C SER A 105 -17.05 -8.90 -6.17
N THR A 106 -16.16 -8.72 -7.15
CA THR A 106 -14.73 -9.01 -6.98
C THR A 106 -14.09 -7.99 -6.04
N ASN A 107 -13.42 -8.48 -5.00
CA ASN A 107 -12.63 -7.67 -4.09
C ASN A 107 -11.51 -8.52 -3.50
N ARG A 108 -10.28 -8.35 -3.96
CA ARG A 108 -9.14 -9.20 -3.62
C ARG A 108 -7.86 -8.40 -3.56
N THR A 109 -6.90 -8.88 -2.78
CA THR A 109 -5.53 -8.35 -2.75
C THR A 109 -4.66 -9.10 -3.74
N LEU A 110 -3.62 -8.41 -4.25
CA LEU A 110 -2.61 -8.98 -5.12
C LEU A 110 -1.28 -8.26 -4.90
N LEU A 111 -0.18 -8.97 -4.89
CA LEU A 111 1.17 -8.42 -4.95
C LEU A 111 1.88 -8.91 -6.21
N LEU A 112 2.61 -8.01 -6.87
CA LEU A 112 3.37 -8.28 -8.08
C LEU A 112 4.82 -7.81 -7.90
N TRP A 113 5.75 -8.76 -7.81
CA TRP A 113 7.18 -8.48 -7.74
C TRP A 113 7.86 -8.68 -9.09
N GLY A 114 9.01 -8.05 -9.28
CA GLY A 114 9.77 -8.11 -10.54
C GLY A 114 10.33 -9.50 -10.81
N GLN A 115 9.87 -10.12 -11.91
CA GLN A 115 10.27 -11.47 -12.32
C GLN A 115 10.83 -11.46 -13.73
N ARG A 116 11.90 -12.24 -13.95
CA ARG A 116 12.43 -12.54 -15.27
C ARG A 116 11.64 -13.63 -15.98
N ASN A 117 11.80 -13.73 -17.29
CA ASN A 117 11.13 -14.72 -18.12
C ASN A 117 11.49 -16.19 -17.77
N ASN A 118 12.60 -16.42 -17.07
CA ASN A 118 13.00 -17.74 -16.57
C ASN A 118 12.35 -18.14 -15.23
N GLY A 119 11.49 -17.29 -14.69
CA GLY A 119 10.80 -17.48 -13.41
C GLY A 119 11.54 -16.96 -12.19
N GLU A 120 12.81 -16.54 -12.32
CA GLU A 120 13.61 -16.05 -11.22
C GLU A 120 13.27 -14.59 -10.88
N PRO A 121 13.42 -14.16 -9.60
CA PRO A 121 13.32 -12.75 -9.23
C PRO A 121 14.32 -11.88 -9.99
N ASP A 122 13.89 -10.69 -10.40
CA ASP A 122 14.78 -9.71 -11.03
C ASP A 122 15.70 -9.06 -9.99
N PRO A 123 17.02 -8.97 -10.24
CA PRO A 123 17.94 -8.30 -9.33
C PRO A 123 17.77 -6.77 -9.31
N PRO A 124 17.97 -6.15 -8.12
CA PRO A 124 18.32 -6.78 -6.85
C PRO A 124 17.13 -7.52 -6.24
N VAL A 125 17.39 -8.70 -5.72
CA VAL A 125 16.36 -9.58 -5.15
C VAL A 125 15.81 -9.02 -3.83
N GLY A 126 14.61 -9.46 -3.44
CA GLY A 126 13.92 -9.05 -2.21
C GLY A 126 12.43 -8.79 -2.44
N GLY A 127 12.04 -8.35 -3.65
CA GLY A 127 10.65 -8.04 -3.99
C GLY A 127 9.67 -9.19 -3.72
N GLU A 128 10.04 -10.41 -4.01
CA GLU A 128 9.26 -11.61 -3.71
C GLU A 128 9.05 -11.79 -2.21
N GLU A 129 10.12 -11.70 -1.42
CA GLU A 129 10.08 -11.89 0.02
C GLU A 129 9.23 -10.81 0.70
N MET A 130 9.48 -9.51 0.43
CA MET A 130 8.66 -8.42 0.96
C MET A 130 7.20 -8.57 0.57
N SER A 131 6.91 -8.94 -0.68
CA SER A 131 5.54 -9.16 -1.16
C SER A 131 4.83 -10.25 -0.36
N SER A 132 5.53 -11.29 0.12
CA SER A 132 4.94 -12.34 0.94
C SER A 132 4.49 -11.83 2.31
N PHE A 133 5.25 -10.94 2.95
CA PHE A 133 4.84 -10.30 4.19
C PHE A 133 3.65 -9.35 3.98
N ILE A 134 3.69 -8.56 2.92
CA ILE A 134 2.62 -7.59 2.63
C ILE A 134 1.30 -8.30 2.35
N ILE A 135 1.30 -9.34 1.48
CA ILE A 135 0.05 -9.98 1.06
C ILE A 135 -0.71 -10.60 2.23
N ASP A 136 0.00 -11.24 3.16
CA ASP A 136 -0.61 -11.88 4.32
C ASP A 136 -1.25 -10.86 5.26
N ILE A 137 -0.51 -9.80 5.60
CA ILE A 137 -0.96 -8.78 6.53
C ILE A 137 -2.10 -7.95 5.92
N LEU A 138 -1.96 -7.58 4.65
CA LEU A 138 -2.97 -6.80 3.92
C LEU A 138 -4.28 -7.58 3.81
N THR A 139 -4.22 -8.86 3.39
CA THR A 139 -5.39 -9.73 3.24
C THR A 139 -6.12 -9.93 4.56
N GLN A 140 -5.38 -10.25 5.64
CA GLN A 140 -5.95 -10.45 6.96
C GLN A 140 -6.55 -9.16 7.53
N GLY A 141 -5.85 -8.04 7.40
CA GLY A 141 -6.31 -6.74 7.91
C GLY A 141 -7.52 -6.20 7.17
N MET A 142 -7.59 -6.34 5.87
CA MET A 142 -8.73 -5.95 5.04
C MET A 142 -9.91 -6.93 5.13
N ARG A 143 -9.67 -8.18 5.55
CA ARG A 143 -10.67 -9.27 5.59
C ARG A 143 -11.35 -9.53 4.25
N ILE A 144 -10.57 -9.53 3.18
CA ILE A 144 -11.01 -9.83 1.82
C ILE A 144 -10.22 -11.03 1.28
N GLU A 145 -10.63 -11.55 0.12
CA GLU A 145 -9.91 -12.61 -0.57
C GLU A 145 -8.55 -12.13 -1.08
N THR A 146 -7.69 -13.07 -1.43
CA THR A 146 -6.41 -12.78 -2.08
C THR A 146 -6.25 -13.56 -3.38
N ILE A 147 -5.56 -12.95 -4.35
CA ILE A 147 -5.00 -13.64 -5.51
C ILE A 147 -3.62 -14.22 -5.15
N GLY A 148 -2.94 -13.62 -4.17
CA GLY A 148 -1.60 -14.02 -3.72
C GLY A 148 -0.51 -13.06 -4.14
N SER A 149 0.74 -13.50 -3.91
CA SER A 149 1.95 -12.81 -4.35
C SER A 149 2.53 -13.55 -5.57
N TRP A 150 2.75 -12.84 -6.66
CA TRP A 150 3.17 -13.41 -7.94
C TRP A 150 4.32 -12.63 -8.56
N GLY A 151 5.20 -13.36 -9.24
CA GLY A 151 6.09 -12.73 -10.20
C GLY A 151 5.29 -12.14 -11.37
N ASP A 152 5.59 -10.91 -11.74
CA ASP A 152 4.78 -10.19 -12.74
C ASP A 152 4.78 -10.86 -14.13
N CYS A 153 5.88 -11.50 -14.54
CA CYS A 153 5.90 -12.30 -15.76
C CYS A 153 5.01 -13.55 -15.70
N SER A 154 4.93 -14.20 -14.54
CA SER A 154 4.06 -15.37 -14.33
C SER A 154 2.59 -14.97 -14.21
N PHE A 155 2.30 -13.77 -13.75
CA PHE A 155 0.94 -13.25 -13.65
C PHE A 155 0.38 -12.81 -15.01
N TYR A 156 1.15 -12.03 -15.79
CA TYR A 156 0.71 -11.48 -17.08
C TYR A 156 0.94 -12.44 -18.26
N THR A 157 0.43 -13.68 -18.14
CA THR A 157 0.63 -14.77 -19.13
C THR A 157 -0.03 -14.55 -20.49
N TRP A 158 -0.93 -13.56 -20.61
CA TRP A 158 -1.56 -13.18 -21.88
C TRP A 158 -0.70 -12.23 -22.73
N SER A 159 0.46 -11.86 -22.25
CA SER A 159 1.42 -10.98 -22.93
C SER A 159 2.72 -11.73 -23.19
N ASP A 160 3.20 -11.66 -24.42
CA ASP A 160 4.54 -12.17 -24.82
C ASP A 160 5.67 -11.20 -24.49
N TYR A 161 5.39 -10.15 -23.70
CA TYR A 161 6.39 -9.18 -23.33
C TYR A 161 7.60 -9.82 -22.64
N CYS A 162 7.37 -10.66 -21.63
CA CYS A 162 8.46 -11.31 -20.89
C CYS A 162 9.27 -12.28 -21.76
N GLU A 163 8.62 -13.02 -22.66
CA GLU A 163 9.32 -13.89 -23.61
C GLU A 163 10.24 -13.10 -24.54
N ASN A 164 9.77 -11.95 -25.01
CA ASN A 164 10.48 -11.13 -25.99
C ASN A 164 11.54 -10.20 -25.36
N SER A 165 11.34 -9.72 -24.12
CA SER A 165 12.22 -8.73 -23.46
C SER A 165 13.08 -9.30 -22.34
N GLY A 166 12.77 -10.49 -21.83
CA GLY A 166 13.41 -11.06 -20.65
C GLY A 166 12.71 -10.68 -19.30
N GLY A 167 11.75 -9.78 -19.32
CA GLY A 167 11.06 -9.26 -18.13
C GLY A 167 11.88 -8.20 -17.36
N PRO A 168 11.40 -7.73 -16.19
CA PRO A 168 10.05 -7.86 -15.64
C PRO A 168 8.95 -7.26 -16.53
N TYR A 169 7.69 -7.68 -16.33
CA TYR A 169 6.57 -7.15 -17.10
C TYR A 169 6.25 -5.71 -16.73
N LEU A 170 6.09 -5.42 -15.44
CA LEU A 170 5.75 -4.09 -14.97
C LEU A 170 6.90 -3.11 -15.16
N TYR A 171 6.58 -1.94 -15.72
CA TYR A 171 7.57 -0.89 -15.98
C TYR A 171 8.34 -0.50 -14.73
N VAL A 172 7.65 -0.33 -13.61
CA VAL A 172 8.25 0.08 -12.34
C VAL A 172 9.20 -0.97 -11.79
N ASN A 173 8.88 -2.25 -11.89
CA ASN A 173 9.77 -3.33 -11.47
C ASN A 173 11.02 -3.43 -12.35
N ARG A 174 10.86 -3.21 -13.66
CA ARG A 174 11.94 -3.31 -14.66
C ARG A 174 12.94 -2.15 -14.65
N ASN A 175 12.48 -0.96 -14.20
CA ASN A 175 13.27 0.27 -14.34
C ASN A 175 13.73 0.87 -13.00
N THR A 176 13.56 0.17 -11.91
CA THR A 176 14.12 0.51 -10.60
C THR A 176 15.42 -0.26 -10.34
N ASN A 177 16.36 0.37 -9.65
CA ASN A 177 17.68 -0.21 -9.32
C ASN A 177 17.71 -0.84 -7.92
N MET A 178 16.57 -0.95 -7.25
CA MET A 178 16.37 -1.53 -5.93
C MET A 178 15.28 -2.59 -5.98
N PRO A 179 15.15 -3.45 -4.94
CA PRO A 179 14.01 -4.35 -4.83
C PRO A 179 12.70 -3.60 -4.96
N SER A 180 11.76 -4.14 -5.72
CA SER A 180 10.51 -3.47 -6.02
C SER A 180 9.32 -4.42 -6.06
N GLN A 181 8.15 -3.89 -5.72
CA GLN A 181 6.86 -4.56 -5.90
C GLN A 181 5.74 -3.54 -6.13
N LEU A 182 4.64 -4.05 -6.66
CA LEU A 182 3.37 -3.35 -6.79
C LEU A 182 2.31 -4.10 -5.97
N SER A 183 1.57 -3.37 -5.15
CA SER A 183 0.43 -3.90 -4.38
C SER A 183 -0.91 -3.42 -4.94
N GLU A 184 -1.87 -4.34 -5.06
CA GLU A 184 -3.27 -4.07 -5.35
C GLU A 184 -4.08 -4.28 -4.07
N GLN A 185 -4.45 -3.16 -3.42
CA GLN A 185 -5.14 -3.15 -2.13
C GLN A 185 -6.67 -3.21 -2.30
N GLY A 186 -7.18 -4.32 -2.82
CA GLY A 186 -8.60 -4.49 -3.14
C GLY A 186 -8.99 -3.87 -4.48
N HIS A 187 -10.31 -3.74 -4.73
CA HIS A 187 -10.84 -3.30 -6.03
C HIS A 187 -11.66 -2.02 -5.90
N HIS A 188 -11.20 -0.91 -6.50
CA HIS A 188 -11.96 0.35 -6.54
C HIS A 188 -13.27 0.24 -7.34
N SER A 189 -13.43 -0.81 -8.16
CA SER A 189 -14.68 -1.15 -8.84
C SER A 189 -15.69 -1.89 -7.95
N ASN A 190 -15.28 -2.39 -6.76
CA ASN A 190 -16.20 -2.99 -5.80
C ASN A 190 -16.90 -1.90 -4.98
N PRO A 191 -18.26 -1.87 -4.92
CA PRO A 191 -18.99 -0.80 -4.24
C PRO A 191 -18.68 -0.66 -2.75
N ALA A 192 -18.54 -1.78 -2.04
CA ALA A 192 -18.24 -1.77 -0.61
C ALA A 192 -16.81 -1.29 -0.34
N GLN A 193 -15.84 -1.81 -1.10
CA GLN A 193 -14.44 -1.40 -0.99
C GLN A 193 -14.27 0.09 -1.33
N ASN A 194 -14.81 0.54 -2.46
CA ASN A 194 -14.71 1.95 -2.86
C ASN A 194 -15.37 2.89 -1.84
N GLN A 195 -16.42 2.43 -1.12
CA GLN A 195 -17.01 3.19 -0.04
C GLN A 195 -16.12 3.24 1.21
N LEU A 196 -15.44 2.14 1.55
CA LEU A 196 -14.51 2.09 2.68
C LEU A 196 -13.34 3.04 2.48
N VAL A 197 -12.73 3.05 1.28
CA VAL A 197 -11.58 3.91 0.99
C VAL A 197 -11.90 5.40 0.87
N MET A 198 -13.17 5.79 0.83
CA MET A 198 -13.58 7.19 1.04
C MET A 198 -13.37 7.65 2.49
N ASN A 199 -13.25 6.71 3.44
CA ASN A 199 -13.00 7.01 4.85
C ASN A 199 -11.50 7.20 5.10
N ALA A 200 -11.11 8.31 5.75
CA ALA A 200 -9.71 8.61 6.05
C ALA A 200 -9.10 7.58 7.01
N GLU A 201 -9.84 7.18 8.05
CA GLU A 201 -9.34 6.21 9.04
C GLU A 201 -9.13 4.80 8.43
N TYR A 202 -9.93 4.43 7.43
CA TYR A 202 -9.73 3.18 6.71
C TYR A 202 -8.43 3.21 5.89
N LYS A 203 -8.14 4.32 5.18
CA LYS A 203 -6.87 4.49 4.45
C LYS A 203 -5.67 4.52 5.39
N ARG A 204 -5.83 5.16 6.56
CA ARG A 204 -4.81 5.13 7.61
C ARG A 204 -4.58 3.71 8.15
N MET A 205 -5.64 2.91 8.30
CA MET A 205 -5.51 1.49 8.65
C MET A 205 -4.73 0.73 7.57
N LEU A 206 -5.00 0.94 6.28
CA LEU A 206 -4.23 0.34 5.18
C LEU A 206 -2.74 0.71 5.27
N ALA A 207 -2.43 1.97 5.56
CA ALA A 207 -1.05 2.41 5.77
C ALA A 207 -0.38 1.69 6.95
N TYR A 208 -1.09 1.44 8.06
CA TYR A 208 -0.58 0.62 9.16
C TYR A 208 -0.34 -0.83 8.76
N LEU A 209 -1.15 -1.42 7.89
CA LEU A 209 -0.91 -2.79 7.39
C LEU A 209 0.42 -2.85 6.61
N PHE A 210 0.71 -1.85 5.77
CA PHE A 210 2.01 -1.74 5.11
C PHE A 210 3.15 -1.51 6.09
N PHE A 211 2.98 -0.63 7.06
CA PHE A 211 3.97 -0.40 8.11
C PHE A 211 4.30 -1.68 8.89
N TRP A 212 3.30 -2.43 9.31
CA TRP A 212 3.50 -3.69 10.01
C TRP A 212 4.17 -4.75 9.12
N SER A 213 3.90 -4.75 7.83
CA SER A 213 4.59 -5.64 6.88
C SER A 213 6.09 -5.32 6.78
N ILE A 214 6.44 -4.04 6.80
CA ILE A 214 7.83 -3.58 6.82
C ILE A 214 8.51 -4.02 8.13
N LEU A 215 7.85 -3.88 9.27
CA LEU A 215 8.40 -4.33 10.55
C LEU A 215 8.65 -5.84 10.57
N ASP A 216 7.69 -6.63 10.10
CA ASP A 216 7.83 -8.09 10.05
C ASP A 216 8.97 -8.52 9.11
N TYR A 217 9.09 -7.86 7.94
CA TYR A 217 10.19 -8.12 7.01
C TYR A 217 11.56 -7.88 7.63
N HIS A 218 11.69 -6.88 8.50
CA HIS A 218 12.92 -6.55 9.22
C HIS A 218 13.07 -7.27 10.57
N ASP A 219 12.18 -8.24 10.88
CA ASP A 219 12.13 -8.94 12.17
C ASP A 219 12.05 -7.99 13.39
N ILE A 220 11.33 -6.88 13.22
CA ILE A 220 11.11 -5.85 14.25
C ILE A 220 9.75 -6.11 14.90
N PRO A 221 9.70 -6.22 16.26
CA PRO A 221 8.43 -6.43 16.95
C PRO A 221 7.43 -5.30 16.70
N ARG A 222 6.21 -5.66 16.33
CA ARG A 222 5.12 -4.68 16.14
C ARG A 222 4.72 -4.07 17.49
N PRO A 223 4.32 -2.78 17.50
CA PRO A 223 3.67 -2.19 18.67
C PRO A 223 2.45 -3.01 19.08
N GLN A 224 2.25 -3.20 20.40
CA GLN A 224 1.13 -3.96 20.96
C GLN A 224 -0.18 -3.15 20.91
N VAL A 225 -0.54 -2.67 19.72
CA VAL A 225 -1.75 -1.88 19.44
C VAL A 225 -2.52 -2.47 18.29
N GLY A 226 -3.83 -2.44 18.37
CA GLY A 226 -4.72 -2.81 17.27
C GLY A 226 -5.31 -1.58 16.59
N LYS A 227 -5.63 -1.69 15.31
CA LYS A 227 -6.36 -0.67 14.56
C LYS A 227 -7.68 -1.28 14.07
N LEU A 228 -8.77 -0.55 14.29
CA LEU A 228 -10.09 -0.92 13.79
C LEU A 228 -10.68 0.28 13.05
N ALA A 229 -10.98 0.10 11.78
CA ALA A 229 -11.64 1.10 10.97
C ALA A 229 -12.85 0.49 10.23
N GLY A 230 -13.88 1.29 10.06
CA GLY A 230 -15.10 0.83 9.40
C GLY A 230 -16.15 1.94 9.28
N ILE A 231 -17.35 1.54 8.88
CA ILE A 231 -18.50 2.43 8.74
C ILE A 231 -19.61 1.96 9.68
N ILE A 232 -20.08 2.86 10.53
CA ILE A 232 -21.24 2.60 11.38
C ILE A 232 -22.48 3.08 10.67
N SER A 233 -23.47 2.20 10.52
CA SER A 233 -24.76 2.53 9.92
C SER A 233 -25.90 2.10 10.82
N ASP A 234 -27.03 2.79 10.70
CA ASP A 234 -28.30 2.40 11.32
C ASP A 234 -28.80 1.10 10.68
N ILE A 235 -29.19 0.13 11.51
CA ILE A 235 -29.53 -1.21 11.03
C ILE A 235 -30.84 -1.25 10.24
N GLU A 236 -31.76 -0.30 10.51
CA GLU A 236 -33.07 -0.27 9.86
C GLU A 236 -33.04 0.57 8.58
N SER A 237 -32.45 1.76 8.65
CA SER A 237 -32.41 2.70 7.51
C SER A 237 -31.19 2.58 6.63
N THR A 238 -30.17 1.81 7.04
CA THR A 238 -28.85 1.71 6.40
C THR A 238 -28.09 3.04 6.27
N LYS A 239 -28.60 4.13 6.87
CA LYS A 239 -27.95 5.43 6.87
C LYS A 239 -26.69 5.41 7.73
N LYS A 240 -25.64 6.04 7.25
CA LYS A 240 -24.39 6.22 8.00
C LYS A 240 -24.62 7.12 9.20
N ILE A 241 -24.04 6.73 10.34
CA ILE A 241 -24.14 7.49 11.59
C ILE A 241 -22.83 8.23 11.82
N ASN A 242 -22.87 9.56 11.79
CA ASN A 242 -21.73 10.39 12.13
C ASN A 242 -21.65 10.60 13.64
N GLY A 243 -20.42 10.64 14.18
CA GLY A 243 -20.19 10.86 15.61
C GLY A 243 -20.56 9.71 16.53
N ALA A 244 -20.78 8.51 15.99
CA ALA A 244 -20.94 7.30 16.80
C ALA A 244 -19.61 6.93 17.47
N THR A 245 -19.70 6.45 18.71
CA THR A 245 -18.57 5.88 19.45
C THR A 245 -18.64 4.36 19.41
N ALA A 246 -17.55 3.71 18.97
CA ALA A 246 -17.38 2.28 19.09
C ALA A 246 -16.44 1.99 20.26
N GLN A 247 -16.84 1.05 21.14
CA GLN A 247 -16.01 0.58 22.24
C GLN A 247 -15.68 -0.89 22.02
N VAL A 248 -14.39 -1.21 22.07
CA VAL A 248 -13.88 -2.59 22.03
C VAL A 248 -13.48 -2.97 23.45
N ASN A 249 -14.02 -4.07 23.96
CA ASN A 249 -13.74 -4.60 25.31
C ASN A 249 -12.80 -5.79 25.18
#